data_959135965446469c37d8d0126d7a79d5
#
_entry.id   959135965446469c37d8d0126d7a79d5
#
_cell.length_a   1.000
_cell.length_b   1.000
_cell.length_c   1.000
_cell.angle_alpha   90.00
_cell.angle_beta   90.00
_cell.angle_gamma   90.00
#
_symmetry.space_group_name_H-M   'P 1'
#
loop_
_entity.id
_entity.type
_entity.pdbx_description
1 polymer ?
#
loop_
_entity_poly.entity_id
_entity_poly.type
_entity_poly.pdbx_seq_one_letter_code
_entity_poly.pdbx_strand_id
1 'polypeptide(L)'
;MATNFETTTPKPKSRFKKFITIFIILIIVIGFGIFWWNYLFVFGEGVKSGQLNYVVKKVNLFKTYEGKLIQSGIRTKQAGTIQSYEFEFSVQNDSLARLLMSNSGAYYDLHYKEYKNTLPWRGFSRYIVDSIVHMQQPAR
;
A
#
# COMPACT_ATOMS: atom_id res chain seq x y z
N MET A 1 -11.57 0.75 76.86
CA MET A 1 -11.42 0.20 75.49
C MET A 1 -11.66 1.30 74.48
N ALA A 2 -10.62 1.84 73.91
CA ALA A 2 -10.74 2.89 72.91
C ALA A 2 -10.63 2.21 71.51
N THR A 3 -11.71 2.20 70.78
CA THR A 3 -11.76 1.68 69.40
C THR A 3 -11.31 2.79 68.49
N ASN A 4 -10.05 2.64 67.95
CA ASN A 4 -9.55 3.52 66.92
C ASN A 4 -10.27 3.19 65.60
N PHE A 5 -11.17 4.06 65.18
CA PHE A 5 -11.66 4.10 63.80
C PHE A 5 -10.62 4.76 62.91
N GLU A 6 -9.83 3.97 62.20
CA GLU A 6 -9.03 4.47 61.10
C GLU A 6 -9.96 4.87 59.94
N THR A 7 -10.23 6.16 59.85
CA THR A 7 -10.84 6.76 58.67
C THR A 7 -9.81 6.77 57.56
N THR A 8 -9.81 5.75 56.69
CA THR A 8 -9.09 5.77 55.44
C THR A 8 -9.71 6.79 54.51
N THR A 9 -9.17 7.99 54.51
CA THR A 9 -9.52 9.00 53.54
C THR A 9 -9.09 8.53 52.14
N PRO A 10 -9.96 8.45 51.15
CA PRO A 10 -9.54 8.06 49.80
C PRO A 10 -8.61 9.12 49.24
N LYS A 11 -7.37 8.70 48.89
CA LYS A 11 -6.42 9.57 48.23
C LYS A 11 -7.05 10.22 47.01
N PRO A 12 -6.99 11.56 46.86
CA PRO A 12 -7.55 12.22 45.67
C PRO A 12 -6.83 11.70 44.44
N LYS A 13 -7.58 11.07 43.53
CA LYS A 13 -7.05 10.65 42.24
C LYS A 13 -6.54 11.90 41.55
N SER A 14 -5.22 11.98 41.39
CA SER A 14 -4.52 13.15 40.86
C SER A 14 -5.14 13.55 39.52
N ARG A 15 -5.73 14.74 39.43
CA ARG A 15 -6.25 15.31 38.18
C ARG A 15 -5.19 15.35 37.10
N PHE A 16 -3.94 15.45 37.51
CA PHE A 16 -2.76 15.40 36.66
C PHE A 16 -2.62 14.06 35.91
N LYS A 17 -2.86 12.91 36.56
CA LYS A 17 -2.85 11.59 35.90
C LYS A 17 -3.93 11.49 34.84
N LYS A 18 -5.13 12.02 35.09
CA LYS A 18 -6.20 12.06 34.08
C LYS A 18 -5.81 12.92 32.89
N PHE A 19 -5.17 14.05 33.13
CA PHE A 19 -4.73 14.96 32.08
C PHE A 19 -3.67 14.31 31.19
N ILE A 20 -2.69 13.63 31.78
CA ILE A 20 -1.67 12.86 31.04
C ILE A 20 -2.31 11.75 30.22
N THR A 21 -3.24 11.01 30.78
CA THR A 21 -3.92 9.91 30.06
C THR A 21 -4.68 10.43 28.86
N ILE A 22 -5.44 11.53 29.02
CA ILE A 22 -6.18 12.15 27.91
C ILE A 22 -5.21 12.67 26.84
N PHE A 23 -4.09 13.26 27.25
CA PHE A 23 -3.07 13.76 26.32
C PHE A 23 -2.41 12.64 25.52
N ILE A 24 -2.09 11.51 26.15
CA ILE A 24 -1.56 10.32 25.48
C ILE A 24 -2.57 9.75 24.48
N ILE A 25 -3.83 9.64 24.87
CA ILE A 25 -4.89 9.16 23.96
C ILE A 25 -5.03 10.08 22.75
N LEU A 26 -4.98 11.40 22.97
CA LEU A 26 -5.05 12.38 21.90
C LEU A 26 -3.91 12.22 20.90
N ILE A 27 -2.68 12.05 21.38
CA ILE A 27 -1.50 11.80 20.53
C ILE A 27 -1.67 10.51 19.72
N ILE A 28 -2.16 9.45 20.34
CA ILE A 28 -2.40 8.16 19.66
C ILE A 28 -3.45 8.33 18.56
N VAL A 29 -4.55 9.01 18.82
CA VAL A 29 -5.61 9.25 17.83
C VAL A 29 -5.11 10.08 16.65
N ILE A 30 -4.37 11.16 16.92
CA ILE A 30 -3.76 12.00 15.87
C ILE A 30 -2.74 11.19 15.06
N GLY A 31 -1.87 10.43 15.73
CA GLY A 31 -0.87 9.58 15.07
C GLY A 31 -1.52 8.52 14.19
N PHE A 32 -2.59 7.88 14.66
CA PHE A 32 -3.35 6.92 13.87
C PHE A 32 -4.03 7.57 12.66
N GLY A 33 -4.58 8.77 12.80
CA GLY A 33 -5.19 9.51 11.70
C GLY A 33 -4.17 9.87 10.61
N ILE A 34 -2.97 10.32 11.00
CA ILE A 34 -1.87 10.61 10.09
C ILE A 34 -1.38 9.33 9.39
N PHE A 35 -1.25 8.23 10.13
CA PHE A 35 -0.86 6.94 9.58
C PHE A 35 -1.89 6.45 8.55
N TRP A 36 -3.18 6.48 8.89
CA TRP A 36 -4.25 6.12 7.99
C TRP A 36 -4.19 6.92 6.68
N TRP A 37 -4.07 8.23 6.77
CA TRP A 37 -4.03 9.13 5.61
C TRP A 37 -2.83 8.87 4.71
N ASN A 38 -1.67 8.61 5.29
CA ASN A 38 -0.45 8.42 4.51
C ASN A 38 -0.30 7.04 3.90
N TYR A 39 -0.83 6.00 4.54
CA TYR A 39 -0.53 4.62 4.16
C TYR A 39 -1.74 3.81 3.70
N LEU A 40 -2.92 4.07 4.20
CA LEU A 40 -4.11 3.28 3.93
C LEU A 40 -5.10 3.98 3.00
N PHE A 41 -5.04 5.29 2.90
CA PHE A 41 -5.95 6.03 2.04
C PHE A 41 -5.54 5.88 0.56
N VAL A 42 -6.49 5.40 -0.26
CA VAL A 42 -6.35 5.35 -1.72
C VAL A 42 -6.69 6.72 -2.26
N PHE A 43 -5.72 7.41 -2.82
CA PHE A 43 -5.97 8.76 -3.34
C PHE A 43 -6.12 8.80 -4.86
N GLY A 44 -5.81 7.71 -5.55
CA GLY A 44 -6.00 7.56 -6.99
C GLY A 44 -6.26 6.12 -7.37
N GLU A 45 -7.01 5.92 -8.42
CA GLU A 45 -7.20 4.62 -9.06
C GLU A 45 -7.35 4.81 -10.56
N GLY A 46 -7.02 3.80 -11.32
CA GLY A 46 -7.12 3.86 -12.77
C GLY A 46 -6.73 2.55 -13.43
N VAL A 47 -6.69 2.59 -14.75
CA VAL A 47 -6.28 1.46 -15.58
C VAL A 47 -5.06 1.85 -16.40
N LYS A 48 -4.08 0.96 -16.45
CA LYS A 48 -2.91 1.11 -17.32
C LYS A 48 -2.79 -0.08 -18.25
N SER A 49 -2.56 0.24 -19.52
CA SER A 49 -2.39 -0.73 -20.60
C SER A 49 -0.93 -0.85 -20.99
N GLY A 50 -0.51 -2.06 -21.26
CA GLY A 50 0.84 -2.32 -21.76
C GLY A 50 1.20 -3.79 -21.82
N GLN A 51 2.37 -4.06 -22.32
CA GLN A 51 2.91 -5.40 -22.36
C GLN A 51 3.59 -5.74 -21.03
N LEU A 52 3.20 -6.87 -20.43
CA LEU A 52 3.82 -7.33 -19.19
C LEU A 52 5.25 -7.84 -19.45
N ASN A 53 6.22 -7.17 -18.87
CA ASN A 53 7.61 -7.57 -18.96
C ASN A 53 7.90 -8.75 -18.03
N TYR A 54 7.62 -8.57 -16.75
CA TYR A 54 7.79 -9.63 -15.74
C TYR A 54 6.93 -9.36 -14.51
N VAL A 55 6.72 -10.42 -13.74
CA VAL A 55 6.30 -10.35 -12.33
C VAL A 55 7.22 -11.26 -11.54
N VAL A 56 7.80 -10.76 -10.47
CA VAL A 56 8.69 -11.52 -9.58
C VAL A 56 8.15 -11.54 -8.17
N LYS A 57 8.29 -12.68 -7.52
CA LYS A 57 8.04 -12.85 -6.10
C LYS A 57 9.29 -12.47 -5.32
N LYS A 58 9.19 -11.47 -4.48
CA LYS A 58 10.26 -11.08 -3.56
C LYS A 58 9.93 -11.55 -2.15
N VAL A 59 10.88 -12.19 -1.52
CA VAL A 59 10.78 -12.68 -0.14
C VAL A 59 11.88 -12.03 0.68
N ASN A 60 11.50 -11.00 1.41
CA ASN A 60 12.33 -10.41 2.46
C ASN A 60 11.70 -10.75 3.81
N LEU A 61 11.39 -9.75 4.62
CA LEU A 61 10.60 -9.91 5.84
C LEU A 61 9.14 -10.31 5.50
N PHE A 62 8.61 -9.78 4.42
CA PHE A 62 7.28 -10.09 3.88
C PHE A 62 7.39 -10.56 2.43
N LYS A 63 6.44 -11.41 2.03
CA LYS A 63 6.31 -11.88 0.65
C LYS A 63 5.51 -10.86 -0.16
N THR A 64 6.12 -10.32 -1.22
CA THR A 64 5.51 -9.38 -2.14
C THR A 64 5.73 -9.81 -3.58
N TYR A 65 4.84 -9.39 -4.48
CA TYR A 65 4.98 -9.58 -5.90
C TYR A 65 5.16 -8.23 -6.58
N GLU A 66 6.21 -8.10 -7.35
CA GLU A 66 6.56 -6.87 -8.04
C GLU A 66 6.59 -7.12 -9.54
N GLY A 67 5.92 -6.27 -10.29
CA GLY A 67 5.82 -6.39 -11.73
C GLY A 67 6.18 -5.11 -12.46
N LYS A 68 6.45 -5.27 -13.75
CA LYS A 68 6.74 -4.17 -14.66
C LYS A 68 5.95 -4.34 -15.94
N LEU A 69 5.21 -3.30 -16.30
CA LEU A 69 4.46 -3.18 -17.54
C LEU A 69 5.15 -2.17 -18.44
N ILE A 70 5.34 -2.51 -19.71
CA ILE A 70 5.93 -1.62 -20.71
C ILE A 70 4.79 -1.04 -21.54
N GLN A 71 4.65 0.28 -21.49
CA GLN A 71 3.70 1.01 -22.30
C GLN A 71 4.37 1.38 -23.63
N SER A 72 3.94 0.75 -24.71
CA SER A 72 4.38 1.10 -26.05
C SER A 72 3.51 2.24 -26.61
N GLY A 73 4.13 3.31 -27.08
CA GLY A 73 3.43 4.24 -27.95
C GLY A 73 3.30 5.72 -27.55
N ILE A 74 4.04 6.22 -26.59
CA ILE A 74 4.18 7.67 -26.47
C ILE A 74 5.40 8.10 -27.30
N ARG A 75 5.14 8.41 -28.57
CA ARG A 75 6.12 9.11 -29.41
C ARG A 75 6.24 10.53 -28.91
N THR A 76 7.23 10.81 -28.10
CA THR A 76 7.69 12.19 -27.92
C THR A 76 8.16 12.73 -29.26
N LYS A 77 7.74 13.93 -29.63
CA LYS A 77 8.06 14.60 -30.90
C LYS A 77 9.56 14.95 -31.06
N GLN A 78 10.44 14.38 -30.25
CA GLN A 78 11.88 14.51 -30.40
C GLN A 78 12.44 13.28 -31.09
N ALA A 79 12.92 13.50 -32.29
CA ALA A 79 13.61 12.51 -33.10
C ALA A 79 14.80 11.93 -32.32
N GLY A 80 14.80 10.62 -32.03
CA GLY A 80 15.98 9.87 -31.61
C GLY A 80 15.90 9.06 -30.32
N THR A 81 14.90 9.22 -29.47
CA THR A 81 14.77 8.41 -28.24
C THR A 81 13.41 7.73 -28.16
N ILE A 82 13.41 6.41 -28.35
CA ILE A 82 12.28 5.56 -28.00
C ILE A 82 12.29 5.43 -26.48
N GLN A 83 11.62 6.31 -25.78
CA GLN A 83 11.37 6.13 -24.36
C GLN A 83 10.18 5.19 -24.20
N SER A 84 10.47 3.93 -23.86
CA SER A 84 9.44 3.03 -23.36
C SER A 84 9.04 3.51 -21.97
N TYR A 85 7.76 3.86 -21.81
CA TYR A 85 7.22 4.20 -20.49
C TYR A 85 7.06 2.90 -19.70
N GLU A 86 7.85 2.77 -18.63
CA GLU A 86 7.77 1.63 -17.72
C GLU A 86 6.84 1.97 -16.56
N PHE A 87 5.90 1.08 -16.28
CA PHE A 87 5.03 1.16 -15.12
C PHE A 87 5.37 0.04 -14.15
N GLU A 88 5.91 0.41 -13.01
CA GLU A 88 6.23 -0.51 -11.92
C GLU A 88 5.08 -0.57 -10.93
N PHE A 89 4.67 -1.79 -10.58
CA PHE A 89 3.54 -2.05 -9.70
C PHE A 89 3.81 -3.22 -8.76
N SER A 90 3.06 -3.25 -7.66
CA SER A 90 3.03 -4.39 -6.76
C SER A 90 1.68 -5.10 -6.85
N VAL A 91 1.66 -6.39 -6.57
CA VAL A 91 0.44 -7.21 -6.54
C VAL A 91 0.30 -7.81 -5.15
N GLN A 92 -0.83 -7.56 -4.51
CA GLN A 92 -1.10 -8.09 -3.19
C GLN A 92 -1.76 -9.47 -3.22
N ASN A 93 -2.54 -9.75 -4.25
CA ASN A 93 -3.26 -11.02 -4.41
C ASN A 93 -2.35 -12.09 -5.04
N ASP A 94 -2.16 -13.19 -4.32
CA ASP A 94 -1.33 -14.33 -4.72
C ASP A 94 -1.82 -14.98 -6.03
N SER A 95 -3.14 -15.16 -6.18
CA SER A 95 -3.74 -15.77 -7.37
C SER A 95 -3.57 -14.90 -8.61
N LEU A 96 -3.76 -13.58 -8.46
CA LEU A 96 -3.56 -12.61 -9.52
C LEU A 96 -2.07 -12.55 -9.94
N ALA A 97 -1.17 -12.55 -8.98
CA ALA A 97 0.26 -12.56 -9.24
C ALA A 97 0.70 -13.80 -10.03
N ARG A 98 0.22 -14.99 -9.66
CA ARG A 98 0.51 -16.23 -10.38
C ARG A 98 -0.03 -16.23 -11.79
N LEU A 99 -1.24 -15.69 -11.98
CA LEU A 99 -1.83 -15.56 -13.32
C LEU A 99 -0.98 -14.65 -14.21
N LEU A 100 -0.53 -13.52 -13.70
CA LEU A 100 0.36 -12.61 -14.41
C LEU A 100 1.73 -13.27 -14.71
N MET A 101 2.30 -14.00 -13.74
CA MET A 101 3.58 -14.70 -13.92
C MET A 101 3.50 -15.78 -15.02
N SER A 102 2.39 -16.53 -15.09
CA SER A 102 2.22 -17.58 -16.09
C SER A 102 1.96 -17.07 -17.50
N ASN A 103 1.56 -15.81 -17.64
CA ASN A 103 1.29 -15.17 -18.93
C ASN A 103 2.16 -13.92 -19.15
N SER A 104 3.41 -13.99 -18.76
CA SER A 104 4.38 -12.92 -19.00
C SER A 104 4.57 -12.70 -20.51
N GLY A 105 4.67 -11.44 -20.91
CA GLY A 105 4.74 -11.05 -22.33
C GLY A 105 3.40 -10.77 -22.98
N ALA A 106 2.28 -11.10 -22.35
CA ALA A 106 0.96 -10.75 -22.85
C ALA A 106 0.65 -9.26 -22.65
N TYR A 107 -0.33 -8.76 -23.40
CA TYR A 107 -0.81 -7.40 -23.27
C TYR A 107 -1.94 -7.35 -22.25
N TYR A 108 -1.85 -6.40 -21.31
CA TYR A 108 -2.80 -6.27 -20.21
C TYR A 108 -3.33 -4.86 -20.06
N ASP A 109 -4.59 -4.76 -19.68
CA ASP A 109 -5.18 -3.60 -19.05
C ASP A 109 -5.33 -3.92 -17.56
N LEU A 110 -4.48 -3.33 -16.74
CA LEU A 110 -4.42 -3.57 -15.30
C LEU A 110 -5.08 -2.43 -14.53
N HIS A 111 -6.03 -2.77 -13.69
CA HIS A 111 -6.60 -1.83 -12.72
C HIS A 111 -5.67 -1.72 -11.52
N TYR A 112 -5.37 -0.49 -11.10
CA TYR A 112 -4.50 -0.22 -9.97
C TYR A 112 -5.10 0.82 -9.02
N LYS A 113 -4.64 0.75 -7.78
CA LYS A 113 -4.86 1.76 -6.74
C LYS A 113 -3.55 2.43 -6.40
N GLU A 114 -3.57 3.73 -6.25
CA GLU A 114 -2.41 4.52 -5.88
C GLU A 114 -2.50 4.95 -4.43
N TYR A 115 -1.43 4.68 -3.69
CA TYR A 115 -1.26 5.07 -2.29
C TYR A 115 -0.15 6.12 -2.17
N LYS A 116 -0.24 6.95 -1.15
CA LYS A 116 0.75 8.02 -0.94
C LYS A 116 2.13 7.43 -0.58
N ASN A 117 2.15 6.40 0.26
CA ASN A 117 3.38 5.71 0.68
C ASN A 117 3.25 4.19 0.56
N THR A 118 4.40 3.55 0.47
CA THR A 118 4.52 2.09 0.44
C THR A 118 4.45 1.49 1.83
N LEU A 119 3.97 0.24 1.92
CA LEU A 119 4.03 -0.57 3.13
C LEU A 119 4.80 -1.86 2.85
N PRO A 120 5.70 -2.30 3.74
CA PRO A 120 6.57 -3.44 3.50
C PRO A 120 5.84 -4.75 3.16
N TRP A 121 4.66 -4.95 3.75
CA TRP A 121 3.82 -6.14 3.52
C TRP A 121 2.90 -6.03 2.31
N ARG A 122 2.68 -4.81 1.78
CA ARG A 122 1.81 -4.56 0.62
C ARG A 122 2.58 -4.58 -0.69
N GLY A 123 3.81 -4.08 -0.69
CA GLY A 123 4.69 -4.02 -1.86
C GLY A 123 5.62 -2.82 -1.84
N PHE A 124 6.60 -2.83 -2.73
CA PHE A 124 7.59 -1.75 -2.86
C PHE A 124 7.11 -0.59 -3.73
N SER A 125 6.08 -0.83 -4.55
CA SER A 125 5.46 0.23 -5.36
C SER A 125 4.30 0.90 -4.62
N ARG A 126 4.05 2.16 -4.93
CA ARG A 126 2.84 2.88 -4.51
C ARG A 126 1.61 2.45 -5.29
N TYR A 127 1.83 1.85 -6.46
CA TYR A 127 0.78 1.34 -7.35
C TYR A 127 0.53 -0.12 -7.07
N ILE A 128 -0.68 -0.43 -6.60
CA ILE A 128 -1.08 -1.80 -6.28
C ILE A 128 -2.11 -2.25 -7.30
N VAL A 129 -1.74 -3.24 -8.10
CA VAL A 129 -2.66 -3.88 -9.05
C VAL A 129 -3.57 -4.83 -8.31
N ASP A 130 -4.87 -4.65 -8.46
CA ASP A 130 -5.90 -5.45 -7.79
C ASP A 130 -6.73 -6.31 -8.74
N SER A 131 -6.76 -5.97 -10.03
CA SER A 131 -7.51 -6.74 -11.03
C SER A 131 -6.99 -6.56 -12.45
N ILE A 132 -7.32 -7.52 -13.31
CA ILE A 132 -7.13 -7.47 -14.75
C ILE A 132 -8.45 -7.06 -15.38
N VAL A 133 -8.46 -5.97 -16.13
CA VAL A 133 -9.64 -5.51 -16.89
C VAL A 133 -9.71 -6.25 -18.21
N HIS A 134 -8.59 -6.35 -18.91
CA HIS A 134 -8.50 -7.04 -20.18
C HIS A 134 -7.13 -7.71 -20.36
N MET A 135 -7.08 -8.80 -21.09
CA MET A 135 -5.87 -9.52 -21.42
C MET A 135 -5.91 -9.94 -22.89
N GLN A 136 -4.86 -9.62 -23.63
CA GLN A 136 -4.63 -10.09 -24.99
C GLN A 136 -3.35 -10.89 -25.03
N GLN A 137 -3.45 -12.14 -25.48
CA GLN A 137 -2.25 -12.91 -25.75
C GLN A 137 -1.59 -12.38 -27.03
N PRO A 138 -0.25 -12.37 -27.09
CA PRO A 138 0.46 -12.02 -28.32
C PRO A 138 0.03 -13.00 -29.40
N ALA A 139 -0.27 -12.47 -30.58
CA ALA A 139 -0.52 -13.29 -31.77
C ALA A 139 0.68 -14.18 -32.02
N ARG A 140 0.46 -15.49 -32.08
CA ARG A 140 1.49 -16.46 -32.46
C ARG A 140 1.74 -16.40 -33.95
#